data_bc1a79d9100561468fb45e652caff35f
#
_entry.id   bc1a79d9100561468fb45e652caff35f
#
_cell.length_a   1.000
_cell.length_b   1.000
_cell.length_c   1.000
_cell.angle_alpha   90.00
_cell.angle_beta   90.00
_cell.angle_gamma   90.00
#
_symmetry.space_group_name_H-M   'P 1'
#
loop_
_entity.id
_entity.type
_entity.pdbx_description
1 polymer ?
#
loop_
_entity_poly.entity_id
_entity_poly.type
_entity_poly.pdbx_seq_one_letter_code
_entity_poly.pdbx_strand_id
1 'polypeptide(L)' 'MSSFSAEFIKRPVVDKDGELFGHLVDIEIDSKSGDITEILVELASVIDASKLIWPTEGRLCQVPSQEIERMGSSISLKR' A
#
# COMPACT_ATOMS: atom_id res chain seq x y z
N MET A 1 -2.77 10.98 -18.45
CA MET A 1 -3.05 10.18 -17.27
C MET A 1 -3.14 8.71 -17.62
N SER A 2 -2.43 7.89 -16.89
CA SER A 2 -2.43 6.46 -17.14
C SER A 2 -3.63 5.81 -16.46
N SER A 3 -4.44 5.07 -17.22
CA SER A 3 -5.54 4.32 -16.65
C SER A 3 -5.06 3.07 -15.90
N PHE A 4 -3.83 2.68 -16.18
CA PHE A 4 -3.25 1.50 -15.55
C PHE A 4 -3.17 1.63 -14.03
N SER A 5 -2.58 2.72 -13.55
CA SER A 5 -2.46 2.91 -12.11
C SER A 5 -3.82 3.16 -11.46
N ALA A 6 -4.76 3.74 -12.20
CA ALA A 6 -6.08 4.02 -11.67
C ALA A 6 -6.84 2.76 -11.31
N GLU A 7 -6.52 1.63 -11.94
CA GLU A 7 -7.20 0.37 -11.63
C GLU A 7 -6.84 -0.14 -10.25
N PHE A 8 -5.65 0.22 -9.75
CA PHE A 8 -5.20 -0.22 -8.42
C PHE A 8 -5.46 0.81 -7.33
N ILE A 9 -5.67 2.07 -7.73
CA ILE A 9 -5.92 3.13 -6.77
C ILE A 9 -7.23 2.86 -6.03
N LYS A 10 -7.21 3.11 -4.73
CA LYS A 10 -8.34 2.92 -3.81
C LYS A 10 -8.66 1.46 -3.53
N ARG A 11 -7.85 0.52 -4.02
CA ARG A 11 -8.05 -0.88 -3.61
C ARG A 11 -7.74 -1.00 -2.12
N PRO A 12 -8.50 -1.82 -1.39
CA PRO A 12 -8.23 -1.97 0.04
C PRO A 12 -6.92 -2.72 0.26
N VAL A 13 -6.18 -2.28 1.27
CA VAL A 13 -4.96 -2.94 1.71
C VAL A 13 -5.27 -3.55 3.07
N VAL A 14 -5.07 -4.86 3.18
CA VAL A 14 -5.38 -5.59 4.41
C VAL A 14 -4.12 -6.22 4.97
N ASP A 15 -4.10 -6.45 6.28
CA ASP A 15 -2.97 -7.09 6.93
C ASP A 15 -3.09 -8.61 6.80
N LYS A 16 -2.17 -9.34 7.45
CA LYS A 16 -2.15 -10.80 7.36
C LYS A 16 -3.41 -11.45 7.92
N ASP A 17 -4.12 -10.75 8.79
CA ASP A 17 -5.33 -11.26 9.41
C ASP A 17 -6.58 -10.86 8.63
N GLY A 18 -6.42 -10.16 7.52
CA GLY A 18 -7.53 -9.72 6.70
C GLY A 18 -8.17 -8.44 7.19
N GLU A 19 -7.57 -7.76 8.15
CA GLU A 19 -8.11 -6.51 8.67
C GLU A 19 -7.68 -5.34 7.82
N LEU A 20 -8.56 -4.36 7.67
CA LEU A 20 -8.29 -3.22 6.81
C LEU A 20 -7.16 -2.38 7.37
N PHE A 21 -6.09 -2.26 6.59
CA PHE A 21 -4.95 -1.42 6.91
C PHE A 21 -5.14 -0.02 6.33
N GLY A 22 -5.67 0.05 5.12
CA GLY A 22 -5.90 1.31 4.44
C GLY A 22 -6.30 1.10 3.00
N HIS A 23 -6.11 2.13 2.19
CA HIS A 23 -6.43 2.08 0.76
C HIS A 23 -5.24 2.57 -0.03
N LEU A 24 -5.00 1.93 -1.17
CA LEU A 24 -3.88 2.30 -2.05
C LEU A 24 -4.11 3.67 -2.65
N VAL A 25 -3.10 4.54 -2.57
CA VAL A 25 -3.15 5.88 -3.13
C VAL A 25 -2.22 5.99 -4.34
N ASP A 26 -1.05 5.35 -4.27
CA ASP A 26 -0.07 5.46 -5.34
C ASP A 26 0.88 4.27 -5.30
N ILE A 27 1.61 4.10 -6.40
CA ILE A 27 2.57 3.01 -6.55
C ILE A 27 3.88 3.62 -7.05
N GLU A 28 5.00 3.25 -6.40
CA GLU A 28 6.33 3.65 -6.85
C GLU A 28 6.94 2.52 -7.66
N ILE A 29 7.43 2.86 -8.84
CA ILE A 29 7.98 1.87 -9.77
C ILE A 29 9.42 2.25 -10.11
N ASP A 30 10.30 1.25 -10.10
CA ASP A 30 11.68 1.43 -10.55
C ASP A 30 11.66 1.55 -12.08
N SER A 31 12.13 2.69 -12.58
CA SER A 31 12.09 2.96 -14.02
C SER A 31 13.00 2.02 -14.83
N LYS A 32 13.98 1.41 -14.19
CA LYS A 32 14.91 0.52 -14.89
C LYS A 32 14.38 -0.91 -14.97
N SER A 33 13.87 -1.44 -13.87
CA SER A 33 13.41 -2.82 -13.83
C SER A 33 11.92 -2.95 -14.12
N GLY A 34 11.15 -1.87 -13.91
CA GLY A 34 9.71 -1.91 -14.04
C GLY A 34 9.02 -2.51 -12.81
N ASP A 35 9.78 -2.85 -11.79
CA ASP A 35 9.23 -3.46 -10.59
C ASP A 35 8.69 -2.41 -9.62
N ILE A 36 7.67 -2.81 -8.87
CA ILE A 36 7.13 -1.96 -7.81
C ILE A 36 8.11 -1.98 -6.64
N THR A 37 8.55 -0.80 -6.21
CA THR A 37 9.47 -0.68 -5.08
C THR A 37 8.73 -0.45 -3.77
N GLU A 38 7.63 0.29 -3.83
CA GLU A 38 6.81 0.53 -2.65
C GLU A 38 5.43 0.99 -3.07
N ILE A 39 4.49 0.93 -2.14
CA ILE A 39 3.14 1.46 -2.36
C ILE A 39 2.88 2.53 -1.31
N LEU A 40 2.04 3.49 -1.67
CA LEU A 40 1.62 4.56 -0.78
C LEU A 40 0.19 4.27 -0.37
N VAL A 41 -0.03 4.11 0.92
CA VAL A 41 -1.31 3.70 1.48
C VAL A 41 -1.87 4.78 2.38
N GLU A 42 -3.12 5.16 2.14
CA GLU A 42 -3.82 6.04 3.07
C GLU A 42 -4.39 5.17 4.18
N LEU A 43 -3.91 5.40 5.40
CA LEU A 43 -4.25 4.54 6.53
C LEU A 43 -5.72 4.63 6.92
N ALA A 44 -6.29 3.48 7.29
CA ALA A 44 -7.64 3.45 7.85
C ALA A 44 -7.68 4.26 9.13
N SER A 45 -8.85 4.81 9.46
CA SER A 45 -8.99 5.70 10.61
C SER A 45 -8.63 5.03 11.93
N VAL A 46 -8.76 3.70 12.00
CA VAL A 46 -8.46 2.95 13.23
C VAL A 46 -6.96 2.69 13.39
N ILE A 47 -6.16 2.93 12.36
CA ILE A 47 -4.72 2.65 12.39
C ILE A 47 -3.99 3.85 12.99
N ASP A 48 -3.15 3.57 13.97
CA ASP A 48 -2.31 4.59 14.61
C ASP A 48 -0.98 4.66 13.88
N ALA A 49 -0.78 5.75 13.13
CA ALA A 49 0.42 5.92 12.31
C ALA A 49 1.70 5.94 13.14
N SER A 50 1.62 6.39 14.39
CA SER A 50 2.80 6.49 15.24
C SER A 50 3.34 5.12 15.66
N LYS A 51 2.55 4.07 15.50
CA LYS A 51 2.95 2.72 15.89
C LYS A 51 3.49 1.90 14.73
N LEU A 52 3.53 2.48 13.54
CA LEU A 52 3.99 1.75 12.35
C LEU A 52 5.52 1.82 12.24
N ILE A 53 6.09 0.73 11.70
CA ILE A 53 7.53 0.66 11.47
C ILE A 53 7.93 1.30 10.14
N TRP A 54 6.96 1.53 9.26
CA TRP A 54 7.23 2.12 7.94
C TRP A 54 7.09 3.64 8.00
N PRO A 55 7.78 4.36 7.10
CA PRO A 55 7.67 5.82 7.08
C PRO A 55 6.24 6.26 6.83
N THR A 56 5.80 7.25 7.58
CA THR A 56 4.47 7.84 7.41
C THR A 56 4.56 9.34 7.33
N GLU A 57 3.65 9.95 6.59
CA GLU A 57 3.50 11.39 6.53
C GLU A 57 2.01 11.68 6.62
N GLY A 58 1.57 12.19 7.77
CA GLY A 58 0.15 12.34 8.04
C GLY A 58 -0.52 10.98 8.09
N ARG A 59 -1.48 10.75 7.20
CA ARG A 59 -2.18 9.46 7.11
C ARG A 59 -1.67 8.60 5.96
N LEU A 60 -0.57 8.99 5.33
CA LEU A 60 0.00 8.23 4.22
C LEU A 60 1.20 7.43 4.71
N CYS A 61 1.24 6.15 4.33
CA CYS A 61 2.28 5.22 4.76
C CYS A 61 2.98 4.66 3.54
N GLN A 62 4.32 4.66 3.55
CA GLN A 62 5.13 4.07 2.49
C GLN A 62 5.43 2.63 2.86
N VAL A 63 4.80 1.68 2.17
CA VAL A 63 4.96 0.27 2.44
C VAL A 63 5.89 -0.35 1.39
N PRO A 64 7.02 -0.95 1.81
CA PRO A 64 7.92 -1.59 0.85
C PRO A 64 7.23 -2.74 0.13
N SER A 65 7.57 -2.93 -1.14
CA SER A 65 6.93 -3.98 -1.93
C SER A 65 7.19 -5.38 -1.37
N GLN A 66 8.31 -5.57 -0.69
CA GLN A 66 8.64 -6.86 -0.11
C GLN A 66 7.70 -7.24 1.04
N GLU A 67 6.93 -6.30 1.55
CA GLU A 67 5.92 -6.58 2.58
C GLU A 67 4.57 -6.96 1.99
N ILE A 68 4.45 -6.94 0.67
CA ILE A 68 3.20 -7.28 0.00
C ILE A 68 3.15 -8.78 -0.23
N GLU A 69 2.11 -9.43 0.28
CA GLU A 69 1.91 -10.85 0.08
C GLU A 69 1.24 -11.12 -1.26
N ARG A 70 0.21 -10.35 -1.58
CA ARG A 70 -0.57 -10.55 -2.80
C ARG A 70 -1.18 -9.24 -3.27
N MET A 71 -1.20 -9.06 -4.58
CA MET A 71 -1.89 -7.93 -5.20
C MET A 71 -3.00 -8.47 -6.08
N GLY A 72 -4.23 -8.26 -5.68
CA GLY A 72 -5.41 -8.66 -6.43
C GLY A 72 -6.49 -7.61 -6.29
N SER A 73 -7.75 -8.02 -6.15
CA SER A 73 -8.83 -7.10 -5.90
C SER A 73 -8.64 -6.39 -4.57
N SER A 74 -7.94 -7.04 -3.65
CA SER A 74 -7.43 -6.39 -2.45
C SER A 74 -5.93 -6.68 -2.39
N ILE A 75 -5.19 -5.83 -1.68
CA ILE A 75 -3.75 -5.99 -1.51
C ILE A 75 -3.54 -6.51 -0.10
N SER A 76 -2.89 -7.66 0.03
CA SER A 76 -2.63 -8.22 1.35
C SER A 76 -1.16 -8.10 1.70
N LEU A 77 -0.90 -7.77 2.96
CA LEU A 77 0.44 -7.60 3.48
C LEU A 77 0.85 -8.85 4.26
N LYS A 78 2.17 -9.01 4.44
CA LYS A 78 2.71 -10.17 5.15
C LYS A 78 2.59 -10.03 6.66
N ARG A 79 2.31 -8.84 7.12
CA ARG A 79 2.21 -8.55 8.56
C ARG A 79 0.82 -8.23 8.99
#